data_7a85d91339bbef2708efcb4ca5a1e681
#
_entry.id   7a85d91339bbef2708efcb4ca5a1e681
#
_cell.length_a   1.000
_cell.length_b   1.000
_cell.length_c   1.000
_cell.angle_alpha   90.00
_cell.angle_beta   90.00
_cell.angle_gamma   90.00
#
_symmetry.space_group_name_H-M   'P 1'
#
loop_
_entity.id
_entity.type
_entity.pdbx_description
1 polymer ?
#
loop_
_entity_poly.entity_id
_entity_poly.type
_entity_poly.pdbx_seq_one_letter_code
_entity_poly.pdbx_strand_id
1 'polypeptide(L)'
;MGIPDHMTCLLRNLYAGQETTVKTGHGTTDWFQIGKGVCQGCILSPCLFNLYTEYIMRNTGLEETQAGIKIARRNINNLRYADTTLMAESEKELKSLLMKVKEESEKVGLKPNIQKTKIMASSPTTPWEINGETLETVSDFILGARSKITADGDCSHEIKRRSLLGRKVMTNLDSILKSRDILCQQRPI
;
A
#
# COMPACT_ATOMS: atom_id res chain seq x y z
N MET A 1 19.66 -5.29 6.14
CA MET A 1 18.30 -5.67 6.55
C MET A 1 18.25 -6.90 7.47
N GLY A 2 19.40 -7.47 7.84
CA GLY A 2 19.47 -8.60 8.77
C GLY A 2 18.90 -9.93 8.26
N ILE A 3 18.73 -10.08 6.95
CA ILE A 3 18.29 -11.35 6.37
C ILE A 3 19.49 -12.30 6.31
N PRO A 4 19.38 -13.53 6.86
CA PRO A 4 20.47 -14.49 6.83
C PRO A 4 20.90 -14.87 5.41
N ASP A 5 22.20 -15.07 5.20
CA ASP A 5 22.78 -15.35 3.87
C ASP A 5 22.20 -16.60 3.20
N HIS A 6 21.89 -17.64 3.97
CA HIS A 6 21.30 -18.86 3.44
C HIS A 6 19.90 -18.60 2.86
N MET A 7 19.09 -17.72 3.48
CA MET A 7 17.76 -17.34 2.96
C MET A 7 17.91 -16.52 1.69
N THR A 8 18.88 -15.62 1.64
CA THR A 8 19.17 -14.83 0.45
C THR A 8 19.60 -15.72 -0.71
N CYS A 9 20.43 -16.74 -0.43
CA CYS A 9 20.86 -17.74 -1.42
C CYS A 9 19.66 -18.56 -1.95
N LEU A 10 18.80 -19.04 -1.07
CA LEU A 10 17.59 -19.78 -1.46
C LEU A 10 16.66 -18.95 -2.35
N LEU A 11 16.42 -17.70 -1.97
CA LEU A 11 15.59 -16.79 -2.77
C LEU A 11 16.22 -16.50 -4.14
N ARG A 12 17.55 -16.29 -4.19
CA ARG A 12 18.25 -16.09 -5.45
C ARG A 12 18.11 -17.31 -6.37
N ASN A 13 18.27 -18.51 -5.84
CA ASN A 13 18.11 -19.75 -6.60
C ASN A 13 16.65 -19.94 -7.07
N LEU A 14 15.68 -19.59 -6.23
CA LEU A 14 14.26 -19.68 -6.58
C LEU A 14 13.89 -18.77 -7.76
N TYR A 15 14.50 -17.59 -7.85
CA TYR A 15 14.22 -16.62 -8.90
C TYR A 15 15.20 -16.65 -10.08
N ALA A 16 16.26 -17.45 -9.99
CA ALA A 16 17.24 -17.57 -11.08
C ALA A 16 16.66 -18.38 -12.24
N GLY A 17 16.81 -17.85 -13.46
CA GLY A 17 16.44 -18.54 -14.70
C GLY A 17 14.92 -18.81 -14.86
N GLN A 18 14.06 -18.04 -14.19
CA GLN A 18 12.62 -18.18 -14.37
C GLN A 18 12.20 -17.76 -15.78
N GLU A 19 11.38 -18.61 -16.40
CA GLU A 19 10.78 -18.35 -17.69
C GLU A 19 9.26 -18.37 -17.59
N THR A 20 8.59 -17.69 -18.48
CA THR A 20 7.12 -17.65 -18.55
C THR A 20 6.63 -17.56 -19.99
N THR A 21 5.35 -17.88 -20.17
CA THR A 21 4.58 -17.64 -21.38
C THR A 21 3.33 -16.84 -21.05
N VAL A 22 2.78 -16.11 -22.01
CA VAL A 22 1.53 -15.37 -21.85
C VAL A 22 0.48 -15.98 -22.80
N LYS A 23 -0.67 -16.36 -22.23
CA LYS A 23 -1.82 -16.78 -23.01
C LYS A 23 -2.60 -15.56 -23.46
N THR A 24 -2.70 -15.37 -24.77
CA THR A 24 -3.46 -14.30 -25.42
C THR A 24 -4.70 -14.87 -26.10
N GLY A 25 -5.59 -14.00 -26.57
CA GLY A 25 -6.75 -14.43 -27.38
C GLY A 25 -6.35 -15.10 -28.73
N HIS A 26 -5.11 -14.94 -29.17
CA HIS A 26 -4.58 -15.47 -30.43
C HIS A 26 -3.63 -16.66 -30.25
N GLY A 27 -3.43 -17.12 -29.01
CA GLY A 27 -2.54 -18.24 -28.71
C GLY A 27 -1.63 -17.98 -27.49
N THR A 28 -0.59 -18.80 -27.35
CA THR A 28 0.41 -18.68 -26.30
C THR A 28 1.72 -18.14 -26.93
N THR A 29 2.37 -17.19 -26.25
CA THR A 29 3.68 -16.67 -26.68
C THR A 29 4.77 -17.76 -26.54
N ASP A 30 5.91 -17.54 -27.19
CA ASP A 30 7.11 -18.30 -26.87
C ASP A 30 7.57 -18.06 -25.42
N TRP A 31 8.39 -18.98 -24.91
CA TRP A 31 8.99 -18.83 -23.58
C TRP A 31 9.97 -17.65 -23.57
N PHE A 32 9.87 -16.83 -22.56
CA PHE A 32 10.82 -15.74 -22.35
C PHE A 32 11.24 -15.65 -20.88
N GLN A 33 12.47 -15.21 -20.65
CA GLN A 33 13.04 -15.10 -19.32
C GLN A 33 12.46 -13.89 -18.56
N ILE A 34 12.19 -14.10 -17.27
CA ILE A 34 11.78 -13.05 -16.33
C ILE A 34 13.06 -12.44 -15.73
N GLY A 35 13.41 -11.22 -16.14
CA GLY A 35 14.61 -10.55 -15.64
C GLY A 35 14.40 -9.78 -14.32
N LYS A 36 13.18 -9.39 -13.98
CA LYS A 36 12.87 -8.57 -12.80
C LYS A 36 11.44 -8.80 -12.32
N GLY A 37 11.24 -8.59 -11.02
CA GLY A 37 9.92 -8.63 -10.39
C GLY A 37 9.69 -9.87 -9.55
N VAL A 38 8.48 -9.97 -9.02
CA VAL A 38 8.01 -11.12 -8.22
C VAL A 38 6.76 -11.69 -8.86
N CYS A 39 6.56 -12.99 -8.75
CA CYS A 39 5.41 -13.67 -9.34
C CYS A 39 4.10 -13.23 -8.68
N GLN A 40 3.14 -12.76 -9.47
CA GLN A 40 1.80 -12.46 -8.98
C GLN A 40 1.11 -13.75 -8.52
N GLY A 41 0.51 -13.73 -7.32
CA GLY A 41 -0.14 -14.90 -6.71
C GLY A 41 0.80 -15.83 -5.92
N CYS A 42 2.12 -15.63 -5.94
CA CYS A 42 3.05 -16.35 -5.09
C CYS A 42 2.95 -15.88 -3.64
N ILE A 43 2.94 -16.81 -2.69
CA ILE A 43 2.84 -16.50 -1.25
C ILE A 43 4.02 -15.67 -0.71
N LEU A 44 5.19 -15.75 -1.34
CA LEU A 44 6.38 -15.00 -0.97
C LEU A 44 6.38 -13.57 -1.53
N SER A 45 5.67 -13.31 -2.61
CA SER A 45 5.73 -12.04 -3.32
C SER A 45 5.34 -10.84 -2.48
N PRO A 46 4.29 -10.85 -1.65
CA PRO A 46 3.96 -9.74 -0.77
C PRO A 46 5.07 -9.44 0.25
N CYS A 47 5.68 -10.49 0.81
CA CYS A 47 6.77 -10.33 1.78
C CYS A 47 8.02 -9.71 1.13
N LEU A 48 8.39 -10.18 -0.05
CA LEU A 48 9.54 -9.66 -0.80
C LEU A 48 9.30 -8.21 -1.25
N PHE A 49 8.10 -7.90 -1.70
CA PHE A 49 7.73 -6.54 -2.06
C PHE A 49 7.77 -5.60 -0.85
N ASN A 50 7.28 -6.04 0.31
CA ASN A 50 7.35 -5.25 1.54
C ASN A 50 8.79 -5.00 1.98
N LEU A 51 9.67 -6.00 1.91
CA LEU A 51 11.10 -5.83 2.20
C LEU A 51 11.76 -4.82 1.24
N TYR A 52 11.38 -4.88 -0.02
CA TYR A 52 11.88 -3.97 -1.04
C TYR A 52 11.43 -2.53 -0.80
N THR A 53 10.15 -2.35 -0.50
CA THR A 53 9.61 -1.04 -0.11
C THR A 53 10.26 -0.50 1.16
N GLU A 54 10.48 -1.36 2.16
CA GLU A 54 11.18 -1.00 3.39
C GLU A 54 12.62 -0.53 3.12
N TYR A 55 13.33 -1.21 2.22
CA TYR A 55 14.67 -0.80 1.80
C TYR A 55 14.68 0.60 1.18
N ILE A 56 13.75 0.87 0.25
CA ILE A 56 13.59 2.18 -0.38
C ILE A 56 13.34 3.25 0.68
N MET A 57 12.36 3.01 1.56
CA MET A 57 11.95 4.01 2.56
C MET A 57 13.04 4.31 3.59
N ARG A 58 13.87 3.34 3.97
CA ARG A 58 15.05 3.58 4.84
C ARG A 58 16.10 4.45 4.14
N ASN A 59 16.33 4.21 2.86
CA ASN A 59 17.32 4.99 2.09
C ASN A 59 16.85 6.42 1.81
N THR A 60 15.55 6.71 1.86
CA THR A 60 15.04 8.07 1.72
C THR A 60 15.34 8.96 2.93
N GLY A 61 15.73 8.39 4.07
CA GLY A 61 15.97 9.14 5.31
C GLY A 61 14.70 9.83 5.85
N LEU A 62 13.52 9.35 5.50
CA LEU A 62 12.25 9.97 5.93
C LEU A 62 12.06 9.95 7.45
N GLU A 63 12.65 8.96 8.13
CA GLU A 63 12.58 8.84 9.61
C GLU A 63 13.35 9.95 10.30
N GLU A 64 14.39 10.51 9.66
CA GLU A 64 15.22 11.58 10.18
C GLU A 64 14.68 12.99 9.83
N THR A 65 13.68 13.06 8.94
CA THR A 65 13.10 14.35 8.53
C THR A 65 12.11 14.85 9.58
N GLN A 66 12.13 16.17 9.83
CA GLN A 66 11.09 16.81 10.64
C GLN A 66 9.78 17.02 9.88
N ALA A 67 9.76 16.74 8.57
CA ALA A 67 8.58 16.80 7.74
C ALA A 67 7.57 15.72 8.16
N GLY A 68 6.27 16.06 8.11
CA GLY A 68 5.19 15.15 8.46
C GLY A 68 4.14 15.82 9.35
N ILE A 69 3.15 15.05 9.73
CA ILE A 69 2.05 15.51 10.60
C ILE A 69 2.30 15.05 12.03
N LYS A 70 2.18 15.95 13.00
CA LYS A 70 2.35 15.62 14.42
C LYS A 70 1.08 15.02 15.00
N ILE A 71 1.12 13.73 15.34
CA ILE A 71 0.02 13.02 16.02
C ILE A 71 0.54 12.48 17.36
N ALA A 72 -0.08 12.88 18.46
CA ALA A 72 0.28 12.44 19.81
C ALA A 72 1.81 12.53 20.11
N ARG A 73 2.41 13.67 19.78
CA ARG A 73 3.86 13.97 19.92
C ARG A 73 4.80 13.14 19.02
N ARG A 74 4.26 12.34 18.09
CA ARG A 74 5.04 11.63 17.09
C ARG A 74 4.89 12.30 15.74
N ASN A 75 5.99 12.42 15.02
CA ASN A 75 5.96 12.90 13.65
C ASN A 75 5.68 11.73 12.72
N ILE A 76 4.59 11.82 11.94
CA ILE A 76 4.19 10.78 10.98
C ILE A 76 4.25 11.40 9.60
N ASN A 77 5.16 10.93 8.77
CA ASN A 77 5.36 11.40 7.40
C ASN A 77 4.98 10.36 6.34
N ASN A 78 4.78 9.12 6.74
CA ASN A 78 4.32 8.07 5.83
C ASN A 78 3.45 7.03 6.55
N LEU A 79 2.53 6.44 5.79
CA LEU A 79 1.77 5.26 6.19
C LEU A 79 1.91 4.22 5.08
N ARG A 80 2.17 2.98 5.49
CA ARG A 80 2.35 1.85 4.56
C ARG A 80 1.40 0.72 4.92
N TYR A 81 0.57 0.34 3.97
CA TYR A 81 -0.30 -0.82 4.09
C TYR A 81 -0.17 -1.68 2.84
N ALA A 82 -0.94 -1.44 1.80
CA ALA A 82 -0.75 -2.00 0.46
C ALA A 82 -0.08 -0.96 -0.47
N ASP A 83 -0.42 0.31 -0.24
CA ASP A 83 0.13 1.48 -0.92
C ASP A 83 0.89 2.34 0.09
N THR A 84 1.76 3.21 -0.41
CA THR A 84 2.47 4.18 0.41
C THR A 84 1.73 5.51 0.37
N THR A 85 1.38 6.04 1.54
CA THR A 85 0.82 7.38 1.70
C THR A 85 1.86 8.27 2.37
N LEU A 86 2.21 9.37 1.73
CA LEU A 86 3.08 10.41 2.29
C LEU A 86 2.23 11.51 2.90
N MET A 87 2.68 12.05 4.03
CA MET A 87 1.98 13.12 4.75
C MET A 87 2.95 14.23 5.12
N ALA A 88 2.50 15.48 4.99
CA ALA A 88 3.24 16.67 5.40
C ALA A 88 2.27 17.81 5.75
N GLU A 89 2.76 18.78 6.53
CA GLU A 89 2.00 19.97 6.89
C GLU A 89 2.00 21.01 5.77
N SER A 90 2.95 20.94 4.82
CA SER A 90 3.06 21.89 3.72
C SER A 90 3.24 21.20 2.37
N GLU A 91 2.80 21.88 1.30
CA GLU A 91 2.95 21.45 -0.08
C GLU A 91 4.43 21.25 -0.46
N LYS A 92 5.30 22.15 -0.02
CA LYS A 92 6.74 22.10 -0.30
C LYS A 92 7.40 20.86 0.32
N GLU A 93 7.04 20.55 1.56
CA GLU A 93 7.52 19.36 2.26
C GLU A 93 7.03 18.09 1.59
N LEU A 94 5.73 18.00 1.26
CA LEU A 94 5.16 16.84 0.60
C LEU A 94 5.83 16.58 -0.76
N LYS A 95 6.09 17.64 -1.52
CA LYS A 95 6.80 17.55 -2.79
C LYS A 95 8.24 17.05 -2.61
N SER A 96 8.94 17.55 -1.59
CA SER A 96 10.29 17.09 -1.26
C SER A 96 10.31 15.61 -0.87
N LEU A 97 9.36 15.15 -0.03
CA LEU A 97 9.23 13.75 0.35
C LEU A 97 8.97 12.86 -0.87
N LEU A 98 8.04 13.27 -1.73
CA LEU A 98 7.68 12.53 -2.94
C LEU A 98 8.87 12.41 -3.89
N MET A 99 9.64 13.47 -4.09
CA MET A 99 10.83 13.43 -4.95
C MET A 99 11.91 12.51 -4.40
N LYS A 100 12.16 12.51 -3.08
CA LYS A 100 13.09 11.57 -2.45
C LYS A 100 12.67 10.11 -2.66
N VAL A 101 11.40 9.80 -2.42
CA VAL A 101 10.87 8.44 -2.63
C VAL A 101 10.99 8.04 -4.10
N LYS A 102 10.71 8.95 -5.03
CA LYS A 102 10.85 8.71 -6.45
C LYS A 102 12.30 8.40 -6.82
N GLU A 103 13.27 9.21 -6.40
CA GLU A 103 14.70 9.01 -6.69
C GLU A 103 15.19 7.66 -6.17
N GLU A 104 14.88 7.31 -4.92
CA GLU A 104 15.29 6.03 -4.33
C GLU A 104 14.60 4.83 -5.01
N SER A 105 13.35 5.01 -5.42
CA SER A 105 12.63 3.98 -6.18
C SER A 105 13.23 3.76 -7.56
N GLU A 106 13.62 4.82 -8.26
CA GLU A 106 14.23 4.75 -9.60
C GLU A 106 15.61 4.08 -9.56
N LYS A 107 16.42 4.31 -8.51
CA LYS A 107 17.72 3.63 -8.31
C LYS A 107 17.58 2.10 -8.27
N VAL A 108 16.49 1.60 -7.78
CA VAL A 108 16.21 0.17 -7.67
C VAL A 108 15.29 -0.35 -8.81
N GLY A 109 14.99 0.50 -9.79
CA GLY A 109 14.25 0.13 -11.00
C GLY A 109 12.73 0.14 -10.85
N LEU A 110 12.19 0.74 -9.76
CA LEU A 110 10.76 0.99 -9.61
C LEU A 110 10.43 2.42 -10.03
N LYS A 111 9.31 2.57 -10.72
CA LYS A 111 8.77 3.89 -11.07
C LYS A 111 7.42 4.08 -10.39
N PRO A 112 7.18 5.23 -9.72
CA PRO A 112 5.87 5.56 -9.22
C PRO A 112 4.84 5.57 -10.36
N ASN A 113 3.67 5.01 -10.12
CA ASN A 113 2.58 5.07 -11.09
C ASN A 113 1.84 6.40 -10.92
N ILE A 114 2.14 7.38 -11.75
CA ILE A 114 1.60 8.74 -11.67
C ILE A 114 0.07 8.75 -11.81
N GLN A 115 -0.50 7.95 -12.70
CA GLN A 115 -1.94 7.88 -12.91
C GLN A 115 -2.70 7.36 -11.68
N LYS A 116 -2.05 6.51 -10.87
CA LYS A 116 -2.62 5.98 -9.61
C LYS A 116 -2.26 6.84 -8.41
N THR A 117 -1.27 7.72 -8.53
CA THR A 117 -0.87 8.61 -7.45
C THR A 117 -1.84 9.77 -7.35
N LYS A 118 -2.39 9.99 -6.17
CA LYS A 118 -3.37 11.04 -5.90
C LYS A 118 -2.84 11.97 -4.82
N ILE A 119 -3.23 13.25 -4.91
CA ILE A 119 -2.94 14.26 -3.89
C ILE A 119 -4.25 14.65 -3.23
N MET A 120 -4.24 14.72 -1.90
CA MET A 120 -5.33 15.27 -1.13
C MET A 120 -4.80 16.35 -0.21
N ALA A 121 -5.47 17.48 -0.17
CA ALA A 121 -5.12 18.61 0.71
C ALA A 121 -6.39 19.24 1.30
N SER A 122 -6.27 19.80 2.49
CA SER A 122 -7.36 20.52 3.16
C SER A 122 -7.58 21.93 2.59
N SER A 123 -6.67 22.42 1.74
CA SER A 123 -6.74 23.74 1.09
C SER A 123 -6.48 23.59 -0.41
N PRO A 124 -6.90 24.56 -1.23
CA PRO A 124 -6.61 24.55 -2.65
C PRO A 124 -5.10 24.44 -2.91
N THR A 125 -4.71 23.50 -3.77
CA THR A 125 -3.32 23.25 -4.16
C THR A 125 -3.12 23.61 -5.62
N THR A 126 -1.89 23.97 -5.97
CA THR A 126 -1.50 24.12 -7.36
C THR A 126 -1.41 22.74 -8.04
N PRO A 127 -1.68 22.65 -9.36
CA PRO A 127 -1.46 21.41 -10.08
C PRO A 127 0.01 20.96 -9.97
N TRP A 128 0.21 19.69 -9.64
CA TRP A 128 1.55 19.11 -9.54
C TRP A 128 1.88 18.32 -10.79
N GLU A 129 3.08 18.51 -11.28
CA GLU A 129 3.61 17.76 -12.41
C GLU A 129 4.85 16.96 -11.99
N ILE A 130 4.89 15.71 -12.40
CA ILE A 130 6.03 14.83 -12.27
C ILE A 130 6.33 14.23 -13.64
N ASN A 131 7.52 14.48 -14.16
CA ASN A 131 7.95 14.01 -15.48
C ASN A 131 7.02 14.43 -16.65
N GLY A 132 6.35 15.60 -16.54
CA GLY A 132 5.41 16.09 -17.54
C GLY A 132 3.99 15.50 -17.41
N GLU A 133 3.73 14.67 -16.42
CA GLU A 133 2.40 14.17 -16.11
C GLU A 133 1.84 14.90 -14.88
N THR A 134 0.58 15.33 -14.96
CA THR A 134 -0.11 16.04 -13.87
C THR A 134 -0.69 15.02 -12.89
N LEU A 135 -0.43 15.23 -11.59
CA LEU A 135 -1.07 14.46 -10.53
C LEU A 135 -2.51 14.90 -10.30
N GLU A 136 -3.39 13.95 -10.14
CA GLU A 136 -4.80 14.20 -9.83
C GLU A 136 -4.97 14.63 -8.36
N THR A 137 -5.65 15.76 -8.15
CA THR A 137 -6.07 16.19 -6.83
C THR A 137 -7.46 15.66 -6.53
N VAL A 138 -7.63 15.02 -5.37
CA VAL A 138 -8.89 14.40 -4.97
C VAL A 138 -9.39 14.98 -3.65
N SER A 139 -10.72 15.02 -3.47
CA SER A 139 -11.36 15.44 -2.22
C SER A 139 -11.47 14.31 -1.19
N ASP A 140 -11.37 13.07 -1.64
CA ASP A 140 -11.43 11.89 -0.78
C ASP A 140 -10.64 10.73 -1.39
N PHE A 141 -10.21 9.79 -0.55
CA PHE A 141 -9.64 8.52 -1.00
C PHE A 141 -9.87 7.41 0.02
N ILE A 142 -9.64 6.15 -0.42
CA ILE A 142 -9.79 4.97 0.44
C ILE A 142 -8.41 4.49 0.88
N LEU A 143 -8.09 4.66 2.15
CA LEU A 143 -6.84 4.19 2.75
C LEU A 143 -6.93 2.70 3.09
N GLY A 144 -5.98 1.91 2.58
CA GLY A 144 -5.87 0.49 2.88
C GLY A 144 -7.11 -0.33 2.53
N ALA A 145 -7.84 0.06 1.48
CA ALA A 145 -9.09 -0.55 1.00
C ALA A 145 -10.23 -0.62 2.04
N ARG A 146 -10.12 0.10 3.16
CA ARG A 146 -11.09 -0.01 4.25
C ARG A 146 -11.63 1.30 4.80
N SER A 147 -10.85 2.39 4.79
CA SER A 147 -11.25 3.65 5.43
C SER A 147 -11.31 4.78 4.42
N LYS A 148 -12.46 5.43 4.29
CA LYS A 148 -12.61 6.62 3.48
C LYS A 148 -12.12 7.82 4.29
N ILE A 149 -11.16 8.55 3.74
CA ILE A 149 -10.62 9.79 4.28
C ILE A 149 -11.03 10.92 3.35
N THR A 150 -11.46 12.04 3.91
CA THR A 150 -11.89 13.24 3.19
C THR A 150 -10.97 14.42 3.50
N ALA A 151 -10.81 15.33 2.54
CA ALA A 151 -9.93 16.50 2.67
C ALA A 151 -10.40 17.50 3.74
N ASP A 152 -11.69 17.54 4.02
CA ASP A 152 -12.32 18.38 5.06
C ASP A 152 -12.24 17.75 6.46
N GLY A 153 -11.77 16.49 6.57
CA GLY A 153 -11.69 15.75 7.83
C GLY A 153 -13.05 15.26 8.35
N ASP A 154 -14.14 15.37 7.58
CA ASP A 154 -15.44 14.87 8.00
C ASP A 154 -15.50 13.34 7.93
N CYS A 155 -15.53 12.71 9.10
CA CYS A 155 -15.63 11.25 9.23
C CYS A 155 -17.08 10.73 9.30
N SER A 156 -18.10 11.59 9.23
CA SER A 156 -19.51 11.23 9.38
C SER A 156 -19.97 10.17 8.37
N HIS A 157 -19.54 10.30 7.13
CA HIS A 157 -19.83 9.34 6.08
C HIS A 157 -19.21 7.97 6.34
N GLU A 158 -17.96 7.94 6.81
CA GLU A 158 -17.26 6.69 7.12
C GLU A 158 -17.87 6.00 8.34
N ILE A 159 -18.24 6.75 9.37
CA ILE A 159 -18.93 6.21 10.56
C ILE A 159 -20.27 5.57 10.14
N LYS A 160 -21.09 6.27 9.35
CA LYS A 160 -22.36 5.73 8.83
C LYS A 160 -22.13 4.47 7.99
N ARG A 161 -21.16 4.48 7.09
CA ARG A 161 -20.80 3.33 6.25
C ARG A 161 -20.43 2.11 7.10
N ARG A 162 -19.54 2.29 8.09
CA ARG A 162 -19.13 1.21 8.98
C ARG A 162 -20.26 0.68 9.84
N SER A 163 -21.10 1.57 10.35
CA SER A 163 -22.30 1.17 11.11
C SER A 163 -23.26 0.30 10.27
N LEU A 164 -23.46 0.69 8.99
CA LEU A 164 -24.30 -0.11 8.08
C LEU A 164 -23.67 -1.48 7.76
N LEU A 165 -22.35 -1.53 7.54
CA LEU A 165 -21.64 -2.79 7.32
C LEU A 165 -21.72 -3.69 8.55
N GLY A 166 -21.52 -3.14 9.75
CA GLY A 166 -21.66 -3.88 11.00
C GLY A 166 -23.07 -4.46 11.17
N ARG A 167 -24.11 -3.65 10.93
CA ARG A 167 -25.51 -4.12 10.94
C ARG A 167 -25.75 -5.25 9.95
N LYS A 168 -25.23 -5.12 8.71
CA LYS A 168 -25.38 -6.16 7.69
C LYS A 168 -24.70 -7.47 8.12
N VAL A 169 -23.51 -7.41 8.70
CA VAL A 169 -22.82 -8.60 9.22
C VAL A 169 -23.64 -9.23 10.36
N MET A 170 -24.14 -8.44 11.31
CA MET A 170 -24.97 -8.94 12.42
C MET A 170 -26.27 -9.58 11.90
N THR A 171 -26.94 -8.98 10.90
CA THR A 171 -28.13 -9.57 10.28
C THR A 171 -27.81 -10.90 9.61
N ASN A 172 -26.69 -11.01 8.91
CA ASN A 172 -26.27 -12.27 8.29
C ASN A 172 -25.94 -13.37 9.31
N LEU A 173 -25.47 -12.98 10.50
CA LEU A 173 -25.19 -13.91 11.61
C LEU A 173 -26.41 -14.22 12.46
N ASP A 174 -27.53 -13.53 12.30
CA ASP A 174 -28.72 -13.65 13.14
C ASP A 174 -29.29 -15.09 13.17
N SER A 175 -29.28 -15.79 12.04
CA SER A 175 -29.68 -17.20 11.95
C SER A 175 -28.76 -18.12 12.76
N ILE A 176 -27.47 -17.83 12.80
CA ILE A 176 -26.47 -18.57 13.56
C ILE A 176 -26.61 -18.25 15.05
N LEU A 177 -26.69 -16.96 15.39
CA LEU A 177 -26.79 -16.50 16.77
C LEU A 177 -28.10 -16.93 17.46
N LYS A 178 -29.20 -17.10 16.71
CA LYS A 178 -30.49 -17.56 17.18
C LYS A 178 -30.66 -19.09 17.14
N SER A 179 -29.73 -19.82 16.53
CA SER A 179 -29.77 -21.28 16.48
C SER A 179 -29.52 -21.86 17.87
N ARG A 180 -30.47 -22.69 18.36
CA ARG A 180 -30.32 -23.42 19.63
C ARG A 180 -29.37 -24.62 19.52
N ASP A 181 -28.99 -25.01 18.30
CA ASP A 181 -28.15 -26.19 18.02
C ASP A 181 -26.67 -25.90 18.11
N ILE A 182 -26.27 -24.63 18.35
CA ILE A 182 -24.87 -24.28 18.56
C ILE A 182 -24.50 -24.54 20.01
N LEU A 183 -24.06 -25.74 20.28
CA LEU A 183 -23.43 -26.11 21.53
C LEU A 183 -22.09 -25.37 21.65
N CYS A 184 -22.01 -24.40 22.54
CA CYS A 184 -20.75 -23.87 23.04
C CYS A 184 -19.99 -25.00 23.74
N GLN A 185 -19.08 -25.69 23.06
CA GLN A 185 -18.12 -26.55 23.72
C GLN A 185 -17.21 -25.65 24.57
N GLN A 186 -17.52 -25.59 25.85
CA GLN A 186 -16.60 -25.07 26.85
C GLN A 186 -15.38 -25.98 26.83
N ARG A 187 -14.21 -25.46 26.45
CA ARG A 187 -12.95 -26.16 26.72
C ARG A 187 -12.77 -26.24 28.22
N PRO A 188 -12.58 -27.43 28.81
CA PRO A 188 -12.20 -27.50 30.21
C PRO A 188 -10.85 -26.76 30.37
N ILE A 189 -10.77 -26.01 31.45
CA ILE A 189 -9.58 -25.29 31.92
C ILE A 189 -8.52 -26.30 32.32
#